data_9700206d686a602db5e067006b1382f7
#
_entry.id   9700206d686a602db5e067006b1382f7
#
_cell.length_a   1.000
_cell.length_b   1.000
_cell.length_c   1.000
_cell.angle_alpha   90.00
_cell.angle_beta   90.00
_cell.angle_gamma   90.00
#
_symmetry.space_group_name_H-M   'P 1'
#
loop_
_entity.id
_entity.type
_entity.pdbx_description
1 polymer ?
#
loop_
_entity_poly.entity_id
_entity_poly.type
_entity_poly.pdbx_seq_one_letter_code
_entity_poly.pdbx_strand_id
1 'polypeptide(L)'
;MIKEISPAEVQEKLQNGENIELIDVREDEEVAEGIISKAKHIKMGDIPARAGELDKEKEYIFICRSGRRSENVAAFLQEQGYKVVNMTGGMLEWKGETVPKQ
;
A
#
# COMPACT_ATOMS: atom_id res chain seq x y z
N MET A 1 7.13 -8.07 13.87
CA MET A 1 6.62 -6.70 14.01
C MET A 1 6.59 -6.01 12.66
N ILE A 2 5.50 -5.31 12.35
CA ILE A 2 5.36 -4.67 11.03
C ILE A 2 5.96 -3.28 11.06
N LYS A 3 6.86 -3.01 10.12
CA LYS A 3 7.43 -1.68 9.94
C LYS A 3 6.32 -0.72 9.49
N GLU A 4 6.37 0.51 9.96
CA GLU A 4 5.33 1.50 9.69
C GLU A 4 5.89 2.75 9.06
N ILE A 5 5.04 3.44 8.28
CA ILE A 5 5.36 4.73 7.68
C ILE A 5 4.10 5.58 7.71
N SER A 6 4.24 6.89 7.89
CA SER A 6 3.09 7.78 7.90
C SER A 6 2.73 8.23 6.48
N PRO A 7 1.48 8.69 6.26
CA PRO A 7 1.12 9.25 4.95
C PRO A 7 1.99 10.43 4.56
N ALA A 8 2.36 11.27 5.53
CA ALA A 8 3.23 12.42 5.24
C ALA A 8 4.60 11.98 4.74
N GLU A 9 5.15 10.91 5.33
CA GLU A 9 6.44 10.37 4.89
C GLU A 9 6.35 9.75 3.51
N VAL A 10 5.24 9.08 3.20
CA VAL A 10 5.03 8.53 1.86
C VAL A 10 4.99 9.67 0.84
N GLN A 11 4.23 10.73 1.16
CA GLN A 11 4.12 11.88 0.26
C GLN A 11 5.49 12.53 0.04
N GLU A 12 6.28 12.68 1.09
CA GLU A 12 7.62 13.25 0.98
C GLU A 12 8.50 12.41 0.06
N LYS A 13 8.47 11.09 0.21
CA LYS A 13 9.25 10.20 -0.66
C LYS A 13 8.85 10.34 -2.12
N LEU A 14 7.55 10.44 -2.38
CA LEU A 14 7.06 10.62 -3.75
C LEU A 14 7.50 11.98 -4.31
N GLN A 15 7.43 13.02 -3.51
CA GLN A 15 7.85 14.36 -3.95
C GLN A 15 9.35 14.41 -4.23
N ASN A 16 10.13 13.64 -3.50
CA ASN A 16 11.59 13.56 -3.70
C ASN A 16 11.97 12.66 -4.88
N GLY A 17 10.99 12.09 -5.55
CA GLY A 17 11.26 11.21 -6.70
C GLY A 17 11.81 9.85 -6.32
N GLU A 18 11.64 9.43 -5.06
CA GLU A 18 12.11 8.12 -4.64
C GLU A 18 11.30 7.01 -5.32
N ASN A 19 11.99 5.94 -5.63
CA ASN A 19 11.37 4.81 -6.32
C ASN A 19 10.80 3.84 -5.28
N ILE A 20 9.59 4.11 -4.79
CA ILE A 20 8.94 3.28 -3.78
C ILE A 20 7.83 2.46 -4.42
N GLU A 21 7.56 1.28 -3.82
CA GLU A 21 6.51 0.37 -4.30
C GLU A 21 5.30 0.49 -3.38
N LEU A 22 4.17 0.90 -3.94
CA LEU A 22 2.93 1.09 -3.19
C LEU A 22 1.88 0.10 -3.66
N ILE A 23 1.22 -0.58 -2.72
CA ILE A 23 0.12 -1.50 -3.01
C ILE A 23 -1.12 -1.03 -2.26
N ASP A 24 -2.18 -0.70 -2.99
CA ASP A 24 -3.45 -0.31 -2.39
C ASP A 24 -4.33 -1.57 -2.33
N VAL A 25 -4.73 -1.96 -1.12
CA VAL A 25 -5.47 -3.21 -0.91
C VAL A 25 -6.97 -2.97 -0.69
N ARG A 26 -7.45 -1.75 -0.98
CA ARG A 26 -8.87 -1.41 -0.82
C ARG A 26 -9.73 -2.08 -1.89
N GLU A 27 -11.06 -2.02 -1.69
CA GLU A 27 -12.00 -2.58 -2.65
C GLU A 27 -12.17 -1.65 -3.86
N ASP A 28 -12.77 -2.19 -4.94
CA ASP A 28 -12.95 -1.43 -6.18
C ASP A 28 -13.70 -0.12 -5.97
N GLU A 29 -14.74 -0.11 -5.14
CA GLU A 29 -15.54 1.08 -4.88
C GLU A 29 -14.72 2.17 -4.20
N GLU A 30 -13.80 1.76 -3.36
CA GLU A 30 -12.95 2.71 -2.63
C GLU A 30 -11.92 3.36 -3.55
N VAL A 31 -11.26 2.55 -4.39
CA VAL A 31 -10.24 3.11 -5.30
C VAL A 31 -10.88 3.90 -6.45
N ALA A 32 -12.17 3.66 -6.73
CA ALA A 32 -12.88 4.44 -7.72
C ALA A 32 -12.96 5.93 -7.34
N GLU A 33 -12.83 6.25 -6.05
CA GLU A 33 -12.83 7.63 -5.58
C GLU A 33 -11.47 8.29 -5.67
N GLY A 34 -10.45 7.55 -6.04
CA GLY A 34 -9.10 8.06 -6.20
C GLY A 34 -8.07 7.14 -5.55
N ILE A 35 -6.91 7.07 -6.18
CA ILE A 35 -5.80 6.24 -5.72
C ILE A 35 -4.52 7.06 -5.78
N ILE A 36 -3.56 6.77 -4.91
CA ILE A 36 -2.27 7.45 -4.97
C ILE A 36 -1.59 7.08 -6.28
N SER A 37 -1.09 8.08 -6.99
CA SER A 37 -0.36 7.86 -8.23
C SER A 37 0.78 6.87 -7.97
N LYS A 38 1.01 5.96 -8.90
CA LYS A 38 2.03 4.91 -8.81
C LYS A 38 1.66 3.74 -7.90
N ALA A 39 0.55 3.80 -7.18
CA ALA A 39 0.12 2.65 -6.39
C ALA A 39 -0.50 1.59 -7.32
N LYS A 40 -0.11 0.34 -7.08
CA LYS A 40 -0.71 -0.79 -7.77
C LYS A 40 -1.90 -1.25 -6.94
N HIS A 41 -3.02 -1.52 -7.59
CA HIS A 41 -4.21 -1.97 -6.87
C HIS A 41 -4.28 -3.49 -6.87
N ILE A 42 -4.22 -4.08 -5.69
CA ILE A 42 -4.45 -5.52 -5.49
C ILE A 42 -5.35 -5.62 -4.27
N LYS A 43 -6.62 -5.95 -4.46
CA LYS A 43 -7.58 -6.04 -3.36
C LYS A 43 -7.11 -7.03 -2.31
N MET A 44 -7.43 -6.76 -1.06
CA MET A 44 -7.03 -7.62 0.05
C MET A 44 -7.36 -9.10 -0.19
N GLY A 45 -8.57 -9.38 -0.69
CA GLY A 45 -8.99 -10.75 -0.95
C GLY A 45 -8.20 -11.46 -2.05
N ASP A 46 -7.55 -10.69 -2.93
CA ASP A 46 -6.77 -11.24 -4.04
C ASP A 46 -5.29 -11.44 -3.68
N ILE A 47 -4.86 -10.93 -2.53
CA ILE A 47 -3.45 -10.98 -2.15
C ILE A 47 -2.89 -12.41 -2.12
N PRO A 48 -3.57 -13.40 -1.50
CA PRO A 48 -2.99 -14.74 -1.46
C PRO A 48 -2.72 -15.32 -2.85
N ALA A 49 -3.66 -15.12 -3.78
CA ALA A 49 -3.51 -15.66 -5.13
C ALA A 49 -2.49 -14.89 -5.96
N ARG A 50 -2.29 -13.62 -5.66
CA ARG A 50 -1.44 -12.73 -6.46
C ARG A 50 -0.09 -12.42 -5.82
N ALA A 51 0.20 -13.00 -4.65
CA ALA A 51 1.47 -12.74 -3.96
C ALA A 51 2.69 -13.07 -4.83
N GLY A 52 2.57 -14.05 -5.71
CA GLY A 52 3.66 -14.42 -6.61
C GLY A 52 4.05 -13.31 -7.60
N GLU A 53 3.22 -12.29 -7.76
CA GLU A 53 3.55 -11.14 -8.62
C GLU A 53 4.52 -10.18 -7.93
N LEU A 54 4.72 -10.33 -6.61
CA LEU A 54 5.58 -9.44 -5.83
C LEU A 54 6.99 -10.02 -5.75
N ASP A 55 7.96 -9.11 -5.67
CA ASP A 55 9.38 -9.46 -5.64
C ASP A 55 9.86 -9.42 -4.18
N LYS A 56 10.34 -10.54 -3.68
CA LYS A 56 10.81 -10.63 -2.28
C LYS A 56 12.05 -9.78 -2.01
N GLU A 57 12.72 -9.32 -3.05
CA GLU A 57 13.88 -8.43 -2.91
C GLU A 57 13.48 -6.96 -2.75
N LYS A 58 12.22 -6.63 -3.05
CA LYS A 58 11.73 -5.26 -2.94
C LYS A 58 10.92 -5.07 -1.66
N GLU A 59 10.88 -3.83 -1.18
CA GLU A 59 10.07 -3.48 -0.03
C GLU A 59 8.77 -2.84 -0.53
N TYR A 60 7.64 -3.29 0.00
CA TYR A 60 6.32 -2.81 -0.42
C TYR A 60 5.61 -2.09 0.73
N ILE A 61 5.02 -0.94 0.41
CA ILE A 61 4.22 -0.16 1.35
C ILE A 61 2.76 -0.45 1.04
N PHE A 62 2.02 -0.95 2.03
CA PHE A 62 0.61 -1.32 1.86
C PHE A 62 -0.30 -0.23 2.36
N ILE A 63 -1.36 0.05 1.61
CA ILE A 63 -2.28 1.15 1.83
C ILE A 63 -3.71 0.62 1.88
N CYS A 64 -4.47 1.08 2.88
CA CYS A 64 -5.91 0.86 2.88
C CYS A 64 -6.60 2.14 3.39
N ARG A 65 -7.86 2.04 3.80
CA ARG A 65 -8.59 3.21 4.24
C ARG A 65 -8.08 3.76 5.57
N SER A 66 -7.88 2.89 6.56
CA SER A 66 -7.50 3.30 7.93
C SER A 66 -6.17 2.75 8.41
N GLY A 67 -5.52 1.91 7.62
CA GLY A 67 -4.27 1.26 8.02
C GLY A 67 -4.46 -0.13 8.61
N ARG A 68 -5.70 -0.59 8.77
CA ARG A 68 -6.00 -1.84 9.45
C ARG A 68 -5.93 -3.06 8.54
N ARG A 69 -6.62 -3.00 7.39
CA ARG A 69 -6.56 -4.08 6.40
C ARG A 69 -5.14 -4.24 5.85
N SER A 70 -4.46 -3.13 5.61
CA SER A 70 -3.10 -3.14 5.09
C SER A 70 -2.13 -3.74 6.09
N GLU A 71 -2.35 -3.52 7.38
CA GLU A 71 -1.52 -4.13 8.41
C GLU A 71 -1.68 -5.66 8.38
N ASN A 72 -2.91 -6.14 8.23
CA ASN A 72 -3.17 -7.59 8.16
C ASN A 72 -2.53 -8.20 6.92
N VAL A 73 -2.60 -7.51 5.78
CA VAL A 73 -1.97 -7.97 4.56
C VAL A 73 -0.45 -8.01 4.72
N ALA A 74 0.12 -6.96 5.32
CA ALA A 74 1.56 -6.90 5.55
C ALA A 74 2.01 -8.05 6.44
N ALA A 75 1.27 -8.34 7.51
CA ALA A 75 1.61 -9.44 8.42
C ALA A 75 1.58 -10.79 7.69
N PHE A 76 0.55 -11.01 6.87
CA PHE A 76 0.44 -12.25 6.09
C PHE A 76 1.63 -12.42 5.17
N LEU A 77 2.00 -11.37 4.44
CA LEU A 77 3.11 -11.45 3.49
C LEU A 77 4.46 -11.52 4.18
N GLN A 78 4.61 -10.85 5.32
CA GLN A 78 5.86 -10.92 6.06
C GLN A 78 6.18 -12.35 6.48
N GLU A 79 5.16 -13.10 6.89
CA GLU A 79 5.35 -14.50 7.26
C GLU A 79 5.80 -15.35 6.07
N GLN A 80 5.55 -14.88 4.86
CA GLN A 80 5.95 -15.59 3.64
C GLN A 80 7.28 -15.09 3.08
N GLY A 81 7.96 -14.21 3.80
CA GLY A 81 9.31 -13.77 3.42
C GLY A 81 9.37 -12.47 2.64
N TYR A 82 8.25 -11.74 2.50
CA TYR A 82 8.24 -10.45 1.81
C TYR A 82 8.65 -9.33 2.75
N LYS A 83 9.22 -8.27 2.20
CA LYS A 83 9.58 -7.07 2.95
C LYS A 83 8.39 -6.11 2.89
N VAL A 84 7.84 -5.80 4.04
CA VAL A 84 6.56 -5.08 4.11
C VAL A 84 6.63 -3.86 5.00
N VAL A 85 5.83 -2.84 4.67
CA VAL A 85 5.65 -1.62 5.47
C VAL A 85 4.16 -1.30 5.43
N ASN A 86 3.59 -0.89 6.55
CA ASN A 86 2.20 -0.46 6.60
C ASN A 86 2.12 1.06 6.67
N MET A 87 1.32 1.67 5.79
CA MET A 87 1.04 3.11 5.89
C MET A 87 -0.03 3.31 6.94
N THR A 88 0.38 3.80 8.11
CA THR A 88 -0.53 4.02 9.23
C THR A 88 -1.54 5.11 8.90
N GLY A 89 -2.75 5.00 9.47
CA GLY A 89 -3.81 5.99 9.22
C GLY A 89 -4.46 5.88 7.85
N GLY A 90 -3.81 5.25 6.90
CA GLY A 90 -4.36 4.98 5.58
C GLY A 90 -4.80 6.21 4.82
N MET A 91 -5.72 6.00 3.88
CA MET A 91 -6.19 7.10 3.03
C MET A 91 -6.98 8.16 3.80
N LEU A 92 -7.52 7.81 4.99
CA LEU A 92 -8.20 8.81 5.82
C LEU A 92 -7.27 9.95 6.22
N GLU A 93 -5.98 9.68 6.33
CA GLU A 93 -4.99 10.69 6.71
C GLU A 93 -4.13 11.16 5.54
N TRP A 94 -4.41 10.67 4.35
CA TRP A 94 -3.65 11.08 3.17
C TRP A 94 -4.05 12.48 2.74
N LYS A 95 -3.07 13.37 2.61
CA LYS A 95 -3.30 14.76 2.21
C LYS A 95 -2.72 15.10 0.85
N GLY A 96 -2.13 14.12 0.19
CA GLY A 96 -1.57 14.33 -1.14
C GLY A 96 -2.61 14.17 -2.22
N GLU A 97 -2.16 14.23 -3.45
CA GLU A 97 -3.02 14.07 -4.61
C GLU A 97 -3.43 12.63 -4.80
N THR A 98 -4.60 12.43 -5.38
CA THR A 98 -5.03 11.13 -5.86
C THR A 98 -5.40 11.28 -7.34
N VAL A 99 -5.35 10.15 -8.05
CA VAL A 99 -5.69 10.11 -9.47
C VAL A 99 -6.75 9.03 -9.69
N PRO A 100 -7.51 9.11 -10.79
CA PRO A 100 -8.44 8.03 -11.10
C PRO A 100 -7.65 6.74 -11.34
N LYS A 101 -8.21 5.62 -10.92
CA LYS A 101 -7.59 4.33 -11.19
C LYS A 101 -7.69 4.05 -12.69
N GLN A 102 -6.58 3.64 -13.26
CA GLN A 102 -6.52 3.26 -14.67
C GLN A 102 -6.99 1.82 -14.88
#